data_adb1e58dd5960b00721ec1858018fc04
#
_entry.id   adb1e58dd5960b00721ec1858018fc04
#
_cell.length_a   1.000
_cell.length_b   1.000
_cell.length_c   1.000
_cell.angle_alpha   90.00
_cell.angle_beta   90.00
_cell.angle_gamma   90.00
#
_symmetry.space_group_name_H-M   'P 1'
#
loop_
_entity.id
_entity.type
_entity.pdbx_description
1 polymer ?
#
loop_
_entity_poly.entity_id
_entity_poly.type
_entity_poly.pdbx_seq_one_letter_code
_entity_poly.pdbx_strand_id
1 'polypeptide(L)'
;MHEKISTEELAAEVHLHPSYLSRLFREQMGCTLHDYILDQKIQSAKRMLQFSDRSYAEIANLLAFSSQSHFIQVFSRKVGVTPKQFREAEFRSKLMRGEQE
;
A
#
# COMPACT_ATOMS: atom_id res chain seq x y z
N MET A 1 -1.84 -7.57 -8.76
CA MET A 1 -0.39 -7.59 -8.61
C MET A 1 -0.02 -7.66 -7.14
N HIS A 2 0.69 -8.68 -6.76
CA HIS A 2 0.90 -8.95 -5.34
C HIS A 2 2.33 -9.34 -5.01
N GLU A 3 3.20 -9.14 -5.96
CA GLU A 3 4.59 -9.48 -5.73
C GLU A 3 5.32 -8.33 -5.05
N LYS A 4 6.26 -8.69 -4.22
CA LYS A 4 7.10 -7.71 -3.57
C LYS A 4 8.13 -7.21 -4.56
N ILE A 5 8.12 -5.91 -4.80
CA ILE A 5 9.06 -5.28 -5.72
C ILE A 5 10.14 -4.58 -4.90
N SER A 6 11.38 -4.89 -5.17
CA SER A 6 12.51 -4.26 -4.50
C SER A 6 13.27 -3.38 -5.48
N THR A 7 14.08 -2.47 -4.92
CA THR A 7 14.94 -1.62 -5.74
C THR A 7 15.91 -2.48 -6.57
N GLU A 8 16.41 -3.55 -5.96
CA GLU A 8 17.35 -4.43 -6.65
C GLU A 8 16.70 -5.11 -7.84
N GLU A 9 15.45 -5.53 -7.69
CA GLU A 9 14.74 -6.18 -8.79
C GLU A 9 14.52 -5.21 -9.95
N LEU A 10 14.11 -3.98 -9.63
CA LEU A 10 13.91 -2.97 -10.66
C LEU A 10 15.22 -2.61 -11.36
N ALA A 11 16.30 -2.48 -10.57
CA ALA A 11 17.60 -2.16 -11.13
C ALA A 11 18.09 -3.26 -12.06
N ALA A 12 17.88 -4.51 -11.68
CA ALA A 12 18.28 -5.65 -12.51
C ALA A 12 17.54 -5.64 -13.84
N GLU A 13 16.25 -5.30 -13.79
CA GLU A 13 15.43 -5.28 -14.98
C GLU A 13 15.89 -4.24 -15.99
N VAL A 14 16.33 -3.08 -15.51
CA VAL A 14 16.76 -1.99 -16.38
C VAL A 14 18.28 -1.89 -16.46
N HIS A 15 18.99 -2.84 -15.87
CA HIS A 15 20.45 -2.92 -15.91
C HIS A 15 21.13 -1.70 -15.29
N LEU A 16 20.54 -1.18 -14.21
CA LEU A 16 21.09 -0.04 -13.49
C LEU A 16 21.41 -0.45 -12.06
N HIS A 17 22.39 0.21 -11.48
CA HIS A 17 22.72 -0.01 -10.08
C HIS A 17 21.55 0.48 -9.20
N PRO A 18 21.19 -0.26 -8.14
CA PRO A 18 20.06 0.15 -7.30
C PRO A 18 20.19 1.55 -6.72
N SER A 19 21.40 1.95 -6.31
CA SER A 19 21.60 3.30 -5.76
C SER A 19 21.33 4.37 -6.81
N TYR A 20 21.78 4.13 -8.04
CA TYR A 20 21.54 5.07 -9.12
C TYR A 20 20.06 5.19 -9.43
N LEU A 21 19.38 4.05 -9.51
CA LEU A 21 17.94 4.03 -9.79
C LEU A 21 17.17 4.78 -8.70
N SER A 22 17.50 4.55 -7.44
CA SER A 22 16.84 5.23 -6.34
C SER A 22 17.01 6.73 -6.40
N ARG A 23 18.24 7.18 -6.69
CA ARG A 23 18.53 8.61 -6.80
C ARG A 23 17.77 9.23 -7.95
N LEU A 24 17.78 8.57 -9.11
CA LEU A 24 17.09 9.05 -10.28
C LEU A 24 15.59 9.19 -10.02
N PHE A 25 15.02 8.17 -9.38
CA PHE A 25 13.59 8.17 -9.06
C PHE A 25 13.26 9.34 -8.14
N ARG A 26 14.10 9.55 -7.12
CA ARG A 26 13.87 10.65 -6.18
C ARG A 26 13.89 12.00 -6.87
N GLU A 27 14.82 12.20 -7.79
CA GLU A 27 14.93 13.46 -8.53
C GLU A 27 13.74 13.68 -9.44
N GLN A 28 13.25 12.62 -10.07
CA GLN A 28 12.14 12.73 -11.02
C GLN A 28 10.78 12.80 -10.34
N MET A 29 10.60 12.04 -9.27
CA MET A 29 9.29 11.89 -8.64
C MET A 29 9.13 12.69 -7.35
N GLY A 30 10.22 13.21 -6.80
CA GLY A 30 10.16 13.95 -5.54
C GLY A 30 10.04 13.08 -4.30
N CYS A 31 10.13 11.77 -4.44
CA CYS A 31 10.11 10.84 -3.31
C CYS A 31 11.01 9.66 -3.64
N THR A 32 11.34 8.86 -2.61
CA THR A 32 12.17 7.70 -2.85
C THR A 32 11.35 6.60 -3.52
N LEU A 33 12.04 5.70 -4.19
CA LEU A 33 11.39 4.55 -4.80
C LEU A 33 10.69 3.70 -3.74
N HIS A 34 11.33 3.55 -2.58
CA HIS A 34 10.74 2.80 -1.47
C HIS A 34 9.41 3.41 -1.03
N ASP A 35 9.38 4.73 -0.87
CA ASP A 35 8.16 5.43 -0.48
C ASP A 35 7.07 5.28 -1.54
N TYR A 36 7.45 5.35 -2.80
CA TYR A 36 6.49 5.18 -3.89
C TYR A 36 5.86 3.79 -3.83
N ILE A 37 6.69 2.77 -3.64
CA ILE A 37 6.18 1.39 -3.56
C ILE A 37 5.24 1.23 -2.37
N LEU A 38 5.59 1.81 -1.23
CA LEU A 38 4.72 1.77 -0.06
C LEU A 38 3.38 2.46 -0.34
N ASP A 39 3.42 3.61 -1.01
CA ASP A 39 2.19 4.31 -1.34
C ASP A 39 1.29 3.47 -2.25
N GLN A 40 1.89 2.76 -3.21
CA GLN A 40 1.12 1.88 -4.08
C GLN A 40 0.49 0.74 -3.31
N LYS A 41 1.22 0.18 -2.35
CA LYS A 41 0.68 -0.87 -1.49
C LYS A 41 -0.50 -0.33 -0.67
N ILE A 42 -0.39 0.88 -0.15
CA ILE A 42 -1.46 1.48 0.64
C ILE A 42 -2.69 1.75 -0.23
N GLN A 43 -2.50 2.20 -1.47
CA GLN A 43 -3.64 2.37 -2.36
C GLN A 43 -4.35 1.05 -2.62
N SER A 44 -3.59 -0.02 -2.81
CA SER A 44 -4.17 -1.35 -2.97
C SER A 44 -4.90 -1.79 -1.70
N ALA A 45 -4.33 -1.50 -0.54
CA ALA A 45 -4.96 -1.84 0.73
C ALA A 45 -6.30 -1.14 0.89
N LYS A 46 -6.36 0.13 0.51
CA LYS A 46 -7.62 0.87 0.57
C LYS A 46 -8.69 0.19 -0.26
N ARG A 47 -8.35 -0.25 -1.46
CA ARG A 47 -9.31 -0.93 -2.32
C ARG A 47 -9.78 -2.24 -1.71
N MET A 48 -8.85 -2.99 -1.12
CA MET A 48 -9.22 -4.25 -0.46
C MET A 48 -10.12 -4.02 0.75
N LEU A 49 -9.84 -2.95 1.51
CA LEU A 49 -10.66 -2.62 2.67
C LEU A 49 -12.07 -2.17 2.26
N GLN A 50 -12.19 -1.49 1.13
CA GLN A 50 -13.46 -0.98 0.64
C GLN A 50 -14.32 -2.06 -0.02
N PHE A 51 -13.69 -2.95 -0.78
CA PHE A 51 -14.42 -3.81 -1.71
C PHE A 51 -14.28 -5.30 -1.41
N SER A 52 -13.71 -5.68 -0.29
CA SER A 52 -13.60 -7.08 0.06
C SER A 52 -13.72 -7.27 1.56
N ASP A 53 -13.93 -8.51 1.97
CA ASP A 53 -14.02 -8.89 3.38
C ASP A 53 -12.70 -9.44 3.90
N ARG A 54 -11.61 -9.24 3.18
CA ARG A 54 -10.32 -9.80 3.57
C ARG A 54 -9.93 -9.29 4.94
N SER A 55 -9.35 -10.17 5.74
CA SER A 55 -8.85 -9.78 7.05
C SER A 55 -7.61 -8.91 6.89
N TYR A 56 -7.27 -8.19 7.93
CA TYR A 56 -6.08 -7.34 7.89
C TYR A 56 -4.82 -8.19 7.72
N ALA A 57 -4.81 -9.38 8.30
CA ALA A 57 -3.69 -10.31 8.13
C ALA A 57 -3.56 -10.75 6.68
N GLU A 58 -4.66 -11.03 6.03
CA GLU A 58 -4.64 -11.40 4.62
C GLU A 58 -4.14 -10.28 3.74
N ILE A 59 -4.61 -9.05 4.00
CA ILE A 59 -4.17 -7.89 3.23
C ILE A 59 -2.67 -7.68 3.42
N ALA A 60 -2.19 -7.75 4.65
CA ALA A 60 -0.77 -7.61 4.93
C ALA A 60 0.05 -8.62 4.17
N ASN A 61 -0.42 -9.86 4.15
CA ASN A 61 0.28 -10.93 3.47
C ASN A 61 0.29 -10.74 1.95
N LEU A 62 -0.86 -10.39 1.39
CA LEU A 62 -0.97 -10.18 -0.06
C LEU A 62 -0.11 -9.03 -0.54
N LEU A 63 0.04 -7.99 0.27
CA LEU A 63 0.82 -6.82 -0.09
C LEU A 63 2.28 -6.93 0.37
N ALA A 64 2.66 -8.08 0.90
CA ALA A 64 4.03 -8.38 1.27
C ALA A 64 4.56 -7.47 2.38
N PHE A 65 3.72 -7.14 3.34
CA PHE A 65 4.18 -6.54 4.58
C PHE A 65 4.76 -7.63 5.47
N SER A 66 5.69 -7.26 6.33
CA SER A 66 6.35 -8.25 7.19
C SER A 66 5.41 -8.85 8.23
N SER A 67 4.37 -8.10 8.62
CA SER A 67 3.40 -8.57 9.61
C SER A 67 2.14 -7.73 9.50
N GLN A 68 1.07 -8.22 10.15
CA GLN A 68 -0.16 -7.44 10.27
C GLN A 68 0.09 -6.14 11.02
N SER A 69 0.87 -6.20 12.09
CA SER A 69 1.19 -5.02 12.87
C SER A 69 1.94 -3.98 12.03
N HIS A 70 2.88 -4.43 11.22
CA HIS A 70 3.62 -3.55 10.34
C HIS A 70 2.69 -2.87 9.33
N PHE A 71 1.79 -3.65 8.74
CA PHE A 71 0.80 -3.09 7.82
C PHE A 71 -0.04 -2.01 8.50
N ILE A 72 -0.55 -2.30 9.69
CA ILE A 72 -1.39 -1.36 10.41
C ILE A 72 -0.64 -0.08 10.72
N GLN A 73 0.63 -0.20 11.13
CA GLN A 73 1.46 0.97 11.41
C GLN A 73 1.67 1.84 10.18
N VAL A 74 2.04 1.21 9.07
CA VAL A 74 2.31 1.95 7.84
C VAL A 74 1.04 2.61 7.32
N PHE A 75 -0.05 1.85 7.31
CA PHE A 75 -1.33 2.38 6.85
C PHE A 75 -1.76 3.58 7.68
N SER A 76 -1.70 3.43 9.01
CA SER A 76 -2.14 4.50 9.91
C SER A 76 -1.29 5.76 9.75
N ARG A 77 0.00 5.60 9.55
CA ARG A 77 0.90 6.74 9.38
C ARG A 77 0.63 7.45 8.06
N LYS A 78 0.42 6.71 6.99
CA LYS A 78 0.26 7.31 5.67
C LYS A 78 -1.15 7.83 5.41
N VAL A 79 -2.16 7.17 5.96
CA VAL A 79 -3.56 7.52 5.71
C VAL A 79 -4.12 8.43 6.79
N GLY A 80 -3.63 8.29 8.01
CA GLY A 80 -4.10 9.10 9.13
C GLY A 80 -5.14 8.41 10.00
N VAL A 81 -5.63 7.25 9.57
CA VAL A 81 -6.55 6.44 10.38
C VAL A 81 -6.15 4.98 10.23
N THR A 82 -6.59 4.15 11.16
CA THR A 82 -6.28 2.73 11.11
C THR A 82 -7.09 2.03 10.01
N PRO A 83 -6.65 0.86 9.57
CA PRO A 83 -7.44 0.10 8.60
C PRO A 83 -8.86 -0.19 9.09
N LYS A 84 -9.01 -0.46 10.38
CA LYS A 84 -10.33 -0.68 10.95
C LYS A 84 -11.21 0.56 10.83
N GLN A 85 -10.66 1.71 11.22
CA GLN A 85 -11.40 2.97 11.12
C GLN A 85 -11.74 3.30 9.67
N PHE A 86 -10.82 3.04 8.77
CA PHE A 86 -11.04 3.30 7.35
C PHE A 86 -12.19 2.44 6.82
N ARG A 87 -12.16 1.14 7.13
CA ARG A 87 -13.22 0.23 6.66
C ARG A 87 -14.57 0.58 7.24
N GLU A 88 -14.61 0.94 8.52
CA GLU A 88 -15.86 1.32 9.16
C GLU A 88 -16.43 2.61 8.59
N ALA A 89 -15.56 3.57 8.30
CA ALA A 89 -16.01 4.83 7.71
C ALA A 89 -16.57 4.61 6.31
N GLU A 90 -15.94 3.75 5.53
CA GLU A 90 -16.43 3.43 4.19
C GLU A 90 -17.77 2.71 4.24
N PHE A 91 -17.91 1.81 5.19
CA PHE A 91 -19.18 1.09 5.36
C PHE A 91 -20.32 2.06 5.72
N ARG A 92 -20.07 2.95 6.68
CA ARG A 92 -21.06 3.95 7.06
C ARG A 92 -21.40 4.87 5.90
N SER A 93 -20.40 5.27 5.13
CA SER A 93 -20.61 6.14 3.99
C SER A 93 -21.55 5.50 2.97
N LYS A 94 -21.36 4.21 2.71
CA LYS A 94 -22.22 3.48 1.79
C LYS A 94 -23.66 3.42 2.30
N LEU A 95 -23.82 3.16 3.59
CA LEU A 95 -25.17 3.12 4.19
C LEU A 95 -25.87 4.46 4.07
N MET A 96 -25.14 5.54 4.34
CA MET A 96 -25.74 6.88 4.31
C MET A 96 -26.13 7.30 2.90
N ARG A 97 -25.43 6.79 1.88
CA ARG A 97 -25.78 7.06 0.50
C ARG A 97 -26.86 6.14 -0.04
N GLY A 98 -27.28 5.17 0.77
CA GLY A 98 -28.26 4.20 0.35
C GLY A 98 -27.74 3.15 -0.60
N GLU A 99 -26.42 3.00 -0.70
CA GLU A 99 -25.82 2.00 -1.55
C GLU A 99 -25.85 0.64 -0.88
N GLN A 100 -26.27 -0.36 -1.63
CA GLN A 100 -26.34 -1.71 -1.11
C GLN A 100 -25.79 -2.68 -2.13
N GLU A 101 -25.28 -3.79 -1.65
CA GLU A 101 -24.72 -4.82 -2.50
C GLU A 101 -25.73 -5.51 -3.35
#